data_5c32001456117610b7940caa5390cba2
#
_entry.id   5c32001456117610b7940caa5390cba2
#
_cell.length_a   1.000
_cell.length_b   1.000
_cell.length_c   1.000
_cell.angle_alpha   90.00
_cell.angle_beta   90.00
_cell.angle_gamma   90.00
#
_symmetry.space_group_name_H-M   'P 1'
#
loop_
_entity.id
_entity.type
_entity.pdbx_description
1 polymer ?
#
loop_
_entity_poly.entity_id
_entity_poly.type
_entity_poly.pdbx_seq_one_letter_code
_entity_poly.pdbx_strand_id
1 'polypeptide(L)'
;MKRYTDPTKKKRSRGEPWQVIYTDLMTIIMVFFVILWSTNQGKDIGISETIGDVSSRMISLPGDVLFPPGKFDLSDEGKSVFNNIFYDETGQVLNFQSSGLTKRLLVINGHTDGDGEKESNLELGFRRAFAAYEEVKNYSKEFVDNVVICTYADNSPQLEVPRFEGEISRAQRETLKLTKSKNRRITIEDKIINRFEAE
;
A
#
# COMPACT_ATOMS: atom_id res chain seq x y z
N MET A 1 76.56 37.72 -25.60
CA MET A 1 75.14 37.94 -25.13
C MET A 1 74.59 36.65 -24.60
N LYS A 2 74.57 36.46 -23.27
CA LYS A 2 73.96 35.24 -22.62
C LYS A 2 72.50 35.51 -22.39
N ARG A 3 71.63 34.68 -22.97
CA ARG A 3 70.16 34.72 -22.69
C ARG A 3 69.91 34.15 -21.31
N TYR A 4 69.34 34.97 -20.44
CA TYR A 4 68.88 34.59 -19.12
C TYR A 4 67.53 33.86 -19.28
N THR A 5 67.50 32.60 -18.94
CA THR A 5 66.26 31.82 -18.90
C THR A 5 65.71 31.85 -17.48
N ASP A 6 64.53 32.43 -17.29
CA ASP A 6 63.80 32.54 -16.03
C ASP A 6 63.28 31.13 -15.59
N PRO A 7 63.66 30.62 -14.39
CA PRO A 7 63.28 29.26 -13.92
C PRO A 7 61.94 29.17 -13.29
N THR A 8 61.10 30.22 -13.30
CA THR A 8 59.85 30.24 -12.53
C THR A 8 58.58 29.90 -13.30
N LYS A 9 58.70 29.49 -14.58
CA LYS A 9 57.53 29.00 -15.31
C LYS A 9 57.13 27.60 -14.83
N LYS A 10 56.38 27.55 -13.71
CA LYS A 10 55.64 26.37 -13.23
C LYS A 10 54.71 25.88 -14.36
N LYS A 11 55.05 24.76 -14.99
CA LYS A 11 54.15 24.07 -15.93
C LYS A 11 52.85 23.82 -15.24
N ARG A 12 51.78 24.55 -15.59
CA ARG A 12 50.44 24.18 -15.22
C ARG A 12 50.16 22.78 -15.78
N SER A 13 50.12 21.79 -14.94
CA SER A 13 49.61 20.46 -15.25
C SER A 13 48.22 20.64 -15.86
N ARG A 14 48.14 20.46 -17.18
CA ARG A 14 46.83 20.28 -17.85
C ARG A 14 46.29 18.96 -17.33
N GLY A 15 45.41 19.01 -16.33
CA GLY A 15 44.65 17.83 -15.91
C GLY A 15 44.03 17.21 -17.16
N GLU A 16 44.20 15.92 -17.32
CA GLU A 16 43.78 15.24 -18.53
C GLU A 16 42.25 15.38 -18.64
N PRO A 17 41.71 15.90 -19.76
CA PRO A 17 40.26 16.22 -19.88
C PRO A 17 39.35 15.01 -19.69
N TRP A 18 39.86 13.79 -19.83
CA TRP A 18 39.09 12.57 -19.60
C TRP A 18 38.72 12.36 -18.13
N GLN A 19 39.54 12.84 -17.18
CA GLN A 19 39.23 12.75 -15.74
C GLN A 19 38.00 13.56 -15.37
N VAL A 20 37.83 14.73 -15.97
CA VAL A 20 36.64 15.58 -15.73
C VAL A 20 35.39 14.92 -16.28
N ILE A 21 35.47 14.37 -17.51
CA ILE A 21 34.34 13.65 -18.13
C ILE A 21 33.97 12.39 -17.32
N TYR A 22 34.98 11.65 -16.85
CA TYR A 22 34.73 10.45 -16.02
C TYR A 22 34.10 10.81 -14.70
N THR A 23 34.51 11.88 -14.03
CA THR A 23 33.91 12.32 -12.76
C THR A 23 32.48 12.78 -12.97
N ASP A 24 32.19 13.49 -14.05
CA ASP A 24 30.83 13.93 -14.37
C ASP A 24 29.90 12.73 -14.64
N LEU A 25 30.36 11.76 -15.44
CA LEU A 25 29.61 10.52 -15.69
C LEU A 25 29.34 9.77 -14.39
N MET A 26 30.31 9.64 -13.50
CA MET A 26 30.16 8.96 -12.23
C MET A 26 29.19 9.67 -11.28
N THR A 27 29.18 11.01 -11.28
CA THR A 27 28.23 11.78 -10.48
C THR A 27 26.80 11.59 -10.98
N ILE A 28 26.58 11.59 -12.30
CA ILE A 28 25.25 11.35 -12.88
C ILE A 28 24.75 9.94 -12.53
N ILE A 29 25.60 8.92 -12.68
CA ILE A 29 25.28 7.55 -12.32
C ILE A 29 24.95 7.43 -10.81
N MET A 30 25.75 8.07 -9.95
CA MET A 30 25.50 8.08 -8.51
C MET A 30 24.15 8.72 -8.18
N VAL A 31 23.84 9.88 -8.74
CA VAL A 31 22.55 10.56 -8.54
C VAL A 31 21.39 9.69 -9.03
N PHE A 32 21.56 9.04 -10.19
CA PHE A 32 20.56 8.11 -10.72
C PHE A 32 20.28 6.94 -9.75
N PHE A 33 21.33 6.32 -9.20
CA PHE A 33 21.16 5.25 -8.21
C PHE A 33 20.54 5.75 -6.89
N VAL A 34 20.90 6.95 -6.44
CA VAL A 34 20.29 7.56 -5.24
C VAL A 34 18.79 7.80 -5.46
N ILE A 35 18.41 8.30 -6.64
CA ILE A 35 17.00 8.48 -7.00
C ILE A 35 16.28 7.12 -7.05
N LEU A 36 16.86 6.13 -7.74
CA LEU A 36 16.29 4.78 -7.79
C LEU A 36 16.16 4.15 -6.39
N TRP A 37 17.16 4.31 -5.54
CA TRP A 37 17.14 3.80 -4.18
C TRP A 37 16.07 4.52 -3.33
N SER A 38 15.99 5.84 -3.46
CA SER A 38 14.97 6.66 -2.79
C SER A 38 13.54 6.28 -3.23
N THR A 39 13.32 6.06 -4.52
CA THR A 39 12.00 5.64 -5.03
C THR A 39 11.67 4.19 -4.66
N ASN A 40 12.67 3.34 -4.44
CA ASN A 40 12.46 1.94 -4.06
C ASN A 40 12.22 1.75 -2.55
N GLN A 41 12.63 2.69 -1.70
CA GLN A 41 12.31 2.66 -0.27
C GLN A 41 10.84 3.00 0.03
N GLY A 42 10.13 3.62 -0.91
CA GLY A 42 8.71 3.99 -0.77
C GLY A 42 7.71 2.85 -0.99
N LYS A 43 8.16 1.60 -1.22
CA LYS A 43 7.23 0.50 -1.50
C LYS A 43 6.48 -0.07 -0.30
N ASP A 44 6.86 0.30 0.91
CA ASP A 44 6.17 -0.14 2.14
C ASP A 44 5.18 0.91 2.70
N ILE A 45 5.20 2.11 2.16
CA ILE A 45 4.17 3.12 2.43
C ILE A 45 3.46 3.34 1.11
N GLY A 46 2.24 2.79 0.98
CA GLY A 46 1.43 2.80 -0.25
C GLY A 46 1.20 4.19 -0.85
N ILE A 47 2.23 4.73 -1.50
CA ILE A 47 2.09 5.89 -2.37
C ILE A 47 1.80 5.32 -3.75
N SER A 48 0.51 5.20 -4.05
CA SER A 48 0.03 4.92 -5.40
C SER A 48 0.44 6.05 -6.34
N GLU A 49 1.06 5.66 -7.44
CA GLU A 49 1.46 6.58 -8.52
C GLU A 49 0.29 7.43 -8.98
N THR A 50 0.48 8.73 -8.93
CA THR A 50 -0.42 9.72 -9.49
C THR A 50 -0.34 9.67 -11.02
N ILE A 51 -1.16 8.85 -11.64
CA ILE A 51 -1.51 9.02 -13.04
C ILE A 51 -2.95 9.49 -13.07
N GLY A 52 -3.15 10.78 -13.32
CA GLY A 52 -4.44 11.40 -13.60
C GLY A 52 -5.42 11.35 -12.43
N ASP A 53 -5.46 12.39 -11.66
CA ASP A 53 -6.58 12.95 -10.88
C ASP A 53 -7.46 12.05 -9.98
N VAL A 54 -7.04 10.83 -9.66
CA VAL A 54 -7.72 9.97 -8.68
C VAL A 54 -6.71 9.52 -7.64
N SER A 55 -6.55 10.26 -6.56
CA SER A 55 -5.79 9.76 -5.42
C SER A 55 -6.65 8.70 -4.71
N SER A 56 -6.28 7.43 -4.83
CA SER A 56 -6.87 6.35 -4.05
C SER A 56 -5.91 5.94 -2.94
N ARG A 57 -6.41 5.88 -1.73
CA ARG A 57 -5.69 5.35 -0.58
C ARG A 57 -6.29 4.00 -0.23
N MET A 58 -5.45 2.97 -0.18
CA MET A 58 -5.88 1.63 0.19
C MET A 58 -5.25 1.21 1.52
N ILE A 59 -6.07 0.74 2.45
CA ILE A 59 -5.66 0.19 3.74
C ILE A 59 -6.03 -1.29 3.73
N SER A 60 -5.07 -2.16 4.05
CA SER A 60 -5.31 -3.60 4.16
C SER A 60 -5.19 -4.04 5.61
N LEU A 61 -6.23 -4.69 6.11
CA LEU A 61 -6.40 -5.11 7.49
C LEU A 61 -6.41 -6.63 7.59
N PRO A 62 -5.56 -7.25 8.43
CA PRO A 62 -5.50 -8.70 8.57
C PRO A 62 -6.80 -9.25 9.19
N GLY A 63 -7.46 -10.16 8.48
CA GLY A 63 -8.74 -10.73 8.91
C GLY A 63 -8.67 -11.56 10.20
N ASP A 64 -7.52 -12.18 10.46
CA ASP A 64 -7.31 -12.99 11.67
C ASP A 64 -7.26 -12.14 12.96
N VAL A 65 -6.91 -10.86 12.84
CA VAL A 65 -6.96 -9.90 13.95
C VAL A 65 -8.37 -9.35 14.11
N LEU A 66 -9.04 -9.08 12.98
CA LEU A 66 -10.35 -8.47 12.98
C LEU A 66 -11.45 -9.45 13.44
N PHE A 67 -11.36 -10.72 13.04
CA PHE A 67 -12.43 -11.70 13.23
C PHE A 67 -11.92 -13.00 13.83
N PRO A 68 -12.62 -13.57 14.80
CA PRO A 68 -12.37 -14.93 15.23
C PRO A 68 -12.53 -15.93 14.06
N PRO A 69 -11.86 -17.08 14.09
CA PRO A 69 -11.96 -18.09 13.03
C PRO A 69 -13.41 -18.47 12.71
N GLY A 70 -13.77 -18.42 11.43
CA GLY A 70 -15.12 -18.76 10.95
C GLY A 70 -16.22 -17.78 11.33
N LYS A 71 -15.90 -16.69 12.03
CA LYS A 71 -16.88 -15.66 12.41
C LYS A 71 -16.76 -14.41 11.55
N PHE A 72 -17.81 -13.61 11.60
CA PHE A 72 -17.91 -12.31 10.94
C PHE A 72 -18.13 -11.15 11.91
N ASP A 73 -18.32 -11.43 13.21
CA ASP A 73 -18.39 -10.39 14.23
C ASP A 73 -16.98 -9.92 14.56
N LEU A 74 -16.79 -8.59 14.64
CA LEU A 74 -15.51 -8.00 15.00
C LEU A 74 -15.10 -8.37 16.42
N SER A 75 -13.84 -8.75 16.58
CA SER A 75 -13.21 -8.92 17.89
C SER A 75 -12.97 -7.56 18.56
N ASP A 76 -12.71 -7.54 19.88
CA ASP A 76 -12.35 -6.31 20.59
C ASP A 76 -11.00 -5.77 20.09
N GLU A 77 -10.06 -6.65 19.71
CA GLU A 77 -8.80 -6.27 19.07
C GLU A 77 -9.07 -5.65 17.70
N GLY A 78 -10.01 -6.21 16.92
CA GLY A 78 -10.44 -5.67 15.65
C GLY A 78 -11.00 -4.25 15.78
N LYS A 79 -11.86 -3.99 16.74
CA LYS A 79 -12.37 -2.65 17.05
C LYS A 79 -11.26 -1.67 17.40
N SER A 80 -10.28 -2.12 18.19
CA SER A 80 -9.11 -1.29 18.54
C SER A 80 -8.28 -0.93 17.30
N VAL A 81 -8.13 -1.85 16.34
CA VAL A 81 -7.45 -1.58 15.07
C VAL A 81 -8.20 -0.51 14.27
N PHE A 82 -9.53 -0.60 14.17
CA PHE A 82 -10.34 0.43 13.52
C PHE A 82 -10.19 1.78 14.21
N ASN A 83 -10.24 1.81 15.54
CA ASN A 83 -10.04 3.03 16.31
C ASN A 83 -8.69 3.70 16.00
N ASN A 84 -7.60 2.91 15.96
CA ASN A 84 -6.27 3.43 15.65
C ASN A 84 -6.13 3.94 14.21
N ILE A 85 -6.93 3.45 13.28
CA ILE A 85 -6.91 3.89 11.87
C ILE A 85 -7.74 5.15 11.67
N PHE A 86 -8.90 5.23 12.30
CA PHE A 86 -9.82 6.33 12.10
C PHE A 86 -9.58 7.52 13.04
N TYR A 87 -8.90 7.31 14.15
CA TYR A 87 -8.42 8.39 15.01
C TYR A 87 -6.90 8.47 14.93
N ASP A 88 -6.38 9.64 14.66
CA ASP A 88 -4.96 9.91 14.78
C ASP A 88 -4.56 10.07 16.27
N GLU A 89 -3.26 10.25 16.55
CA GLU A 89 -2.73 10.46 17.90
C GLU A 89 -3.31 11.72 18.57
N THR A 90 -3.91 12.63 17.81
CA THR A 90 -4.58 13.85 18.29
C THR A 90 -6.05 13.62 18.58
N GLY A 91 -6.59 12.42 18.33
CA GLY A 91 -8.00 12.09 18.49
C GLY A 91 -8.90 12.66 17.38
N GLN A 92 -8.29 13.14 16.29
CA GLN A 92 -9.03 13.59 15.12
C GLN A 92 -9.33 12.41 14.22
N VAL A 93 -10.58 12.27 13.80
CA VAL A 93 -10.97 11.34 12.75
C VAL A 93 -10.14 11.68 11.51
N LEU A 94 -9.46 10.68 10.92
CA LEU A 94 -8.78 10.85 9.65
C LEU A 94 -9.70 11.60 8.70
N ASN A 95 -9.25 12.79 8.29
CA ASN A 95 -10.11 13.78 7.65
C ASN A 95 -10.48 13.29 6.24
N PHE A 96 -11.61 12.59 6.15
CA PHE A 96 -12.23 12.18 4.91
C PHE A 96 -13.22 13.25 4.39
N GLN A 97 -13.04 14.51 4.81
CA GLN A 97 -13.93 15.59 4.39
C GLN A 97 -13.88 15.74 2.88
N SER A 98 -15.01 15.52 2.24
CA SER A 98 -15.24 15.95 0.88
C SER A 98 -15.28 17.47 0.87
N SER A 99 -14.31 18.13 0.27
CA SER A 99 -14.45 19.54 -0.10
C SER A 99 -15.49 19.63 -1.21
N GLY A 100 -16.33 20.64 -1.22
CA GLY A 100 -17.58 20.72 -2.01
C GLY A 100 -17.49 20.43 -3.52
N LEU A 101 -16.31 20.17 -4.08
CA LEU A 101 -16.06 19.82 -5.48
C LEU A 101 -15.64 18.35 -5.66
N THR A 102 -15.25 17.64 -4.60
CA THR A 102 -14.78 16.25 -4.68
C THR A 102 -15.66 15.34 -3.87
N LYS A 103 -16.25 14.35 -4.52
CA LYS A 103 -16.98 13.28 -3.84
C LYS A 103 -16.02 12.15 -3.52
N ARG A 104 -15.99 11.70 -2.27
CA ARG A 104 -15.22 10.53 -1.84
C ARG A 104 -16.13 9.29 -1.82
N LEU A 105 -15.58 8.17 -2.21
CA LEU A 105 -16.20 6.85 -2.17
C LEU A 105 -15.34 5.92 -1.34
N LEU A 106 -15.91 5.39 -0.27
CA LEU A 106 -15.27 4.36 0.52
C LEU A 106 -15.69 2.99 -0.02
N VAL A 107 -14.74 2.18 -0.44
CA VAL A 107 -15.00 0.81 -0.91
C VAL A 107 -14.42 -0.16 0.10
N ILE A 108 -15.28 -0.96 0.73
CA ILE A 108 -14.88 -1.97 1.71
C ILE A 108 -14.99 -3.33 1.05
N ASN A 109 -13.85 -4.03 0.94
CA ASN A 109 -13.78 -5.32 0.28
C ASN A 109 -13.43 -6.43 1.27
N GLY A 110 -14.21 -7.50 1.26
CA GLY A 110 -13.94 -8.72 2.02
C GLY A 110 -13.20 -9.76 1.18
N HIS A 111 -12.12 -10.30 1.76
CA HIS A 111 -11.33 -11.37 1.15
C HIS A 111 -11.28 -12.57 2.09
N THR A 112 -11.39 -13.76 1.52
CA THR A 112 -11.24 -15.03 2.23
C THR A 112 -10.01 -15.79 1.71
N ASP A 113 -9.65 -16.86 2.40
CA ASP A 113 -8.75 -17.86 1.81
C ASP A 113 -9.56 -18.80 0.90
N GLY A 114 -8.84 -19.66 0.16
CA GLY A 114 -9.48 -20.59 -0.77
C GLY A 114 -10.00 -21.88 -0.09
N ASP A 115 -10.19 -21.88 1.23
CA ASP A 115 -10.76 -23.05 1.92
C ASP A 115 -12.29 -22.99 1.93
N GLY A 116 -12.94 -24.12 1.62
CA GLY A 116 -14.38 -24.22 1.61
C GLY A 116 -15.03 -24.02 0.25
N GLU A 117 -16.35 -23.89 0.24
CA GLU A 117 -17.14 -23.69 -0.97
C GLU A 117 -17.18 -22.22 -1.37
N LYS A 118 -17.25 -21.96 -2.68
CA LYS A 118 -17.20 -20.59 -3.22
C LYS A 118 -18.35 -19.71 -2.72
N GLU A 119 -19.54 -20.24 -2.66
CA GLU A 119 -20.72 -19.53 -2.16
C GLU A 119 -20.55 -19.15 -0.68
N SER A 120 -20.04 -20.08 0.13
CA SER A 120 -19.74 -19.85 1.54
C SER A 120 -18.67 -18.77 1.72
N ASN A 121 -17.63 -18.77 0.90
CA ASN A 121 -16.58 -17.77 0.92
C ASN A 121 -17.07 -16.39 0.48
N LEU A 122 -17.94 -16.32 -0.51
CA LEU A 122 -18.60 -15.08 -0.92
C LEU A 122 -19.44 -14.50 0.22
N GLU A 123 -20.27 -15.33 0.84
CA GLU A 123 -21.10 -14.91 1.96
C GLU A 123 -20.25 -14.44 3.14
N LEU A 124 -19.24 -15.21 3.52
CA LEU A 124 -18.35 -14.88 4.63
C LEU A 124 -17.58 -13.57 4.37
N GLY A 125 -17.05 -13.41 3.16
CA GLY A 125 -16.36 -12.19 2.75
C GLY A 125 -17.27 -10.97 2.80
N PHE A 126 -18.51 -11.09 2.31
CA PHE A 126 -19.50 -10.02 2.36
C PHE A 126 -19.90 -9.67 3.80
N ARG A 127 -20.19 -10.66 4.64
CA ARG A 127 -20.58 -10.43 6.04
C ARG A 127 -19.46 -9.73 6.84
N ARG A 128 -18.20 -10.09 6.58
CA ARG A 128 -17.04 -9.44 7.19
C ARG A 128 -16.87 -7.99 6.72
N ALA A 129 -17.03 -7.75 5.41
CA ALA A 129 -16.99 -6.40 4.87
C ALA A 129 -18.15 -5.54 5.43
N PHE A 130 -19.33 -6.13 5.62
CA PHE A 130 -20.47 -5.47 6.23
C PHE A 130 -20.24 -5.15 7.71
N ALA A 131 -19.66 -6.08 8.48
CA ALA A 131 -19.28 -5.81 9.88
C ALA A 131 -18.23 -4.71 10.01
N ALA A 132 -17.27 -4.67 9.07
CA ALA A 132 -16.30 -3.57 8.98
C ALA A 132 -17.01 -2.23 8.67
N TYR A 133 -18.00 -2.21 7.77
CA TYR A 133 -18.81 -1.02 7.49
C TYR A 133 -19.57 -0.53 8.71
N GLU A 134 -20.23 -1.43 9.46
CA GLU A 134 -20.94 -1.08 10.68
C GLU A 134 -20.01 -0.41 11.71
N GLU A 135 -18.76 -0.86 11.79
CA GLU A 135 -17.77 -0.25 12.67
C GLU A 135 -17.34 1.14 12.14
N VAL A 136 -17.03 1.26 10.85
CA VAL A 136 -16.68 2.54 10.20
C VAL A 136 -17.76 3.59 10.40
N LYS A 137 -19.02 3.19 10.30
CA LYS A 137 -20.18 4.06 10.51
C LYS A 137 -20.20 4.72 11.91
N ASN A 138 -19.64 4.04 12.92
CA ASN A 138 -19.57 4.59 14.27
C ASN A 138 -18.62 5.78 14.36
N TYR A 139 -17.62 5.88 13.46
CA TYR A 139 -16.63 6.95 13.47
C TYR A 139 -17.06 8.21 12.70
N SER A 140 -17.88 8.07 11.66
CA SER A 140 -18.40 9.23 10.92
C SER A 140 -19.70 8.95 10.21
N LYS A 141 -20.69 9.82 10.42
CA LYS A 141 -21.97 9.75 9.70
C LYS A 141 -21.82 10.14 8.22
N GLU A 142 -20.81 10.89 7.86
CA GLU A 142 -20.54 11.32 6.47
C GLU A 142 -20.13 10.14 5.58
N PHE A 143 -19.57 9.07 6.17
CA PHE A 143 -19.23 7.87 5.41
C PHE A 143 -20.43 7.06 4.96
N VAL A 144 -21.58 7.24 5.59
CA VAL A 144 -22.76 6.40 5.33
C VAL A 144 -23.30 6.58 3.92
N ASP A 145 -23.18 7.78 3.36
CA ASP A 145 -23.82 8.13 2.08
C ASP A 145 -22.99 7.71 0.85
N ASN A 146 -21.72 7.37 1.03
CA ASN A 146 -20.81 7.09 -0.07
C ASN A 146 -19.95 5.84 0.20
N VAL A 147 -20.57 4.74 0.58
CA VAL A 147 -19.89 3.46 0.81
C VAL A 147 -20.36 2.42 -0.19
N VAL A 148 -19.42 1.66 -0.71
CA VAL A 148 -19.67 0.44 -1.48
C VAL A 148 -19.07 -0.72 -0.72
N ILE A 149 -19.88 -1.75 -0.50
CA ILE A 149 -19.45 -2.98 0.15
C ILE A 149 -19.35 -4.06 -0.90
N CYS A 150 -18.16 -4.65 -1.01
CA CYS A 150 -17.86 -5.69 -1.97
C CYS A 150 -17.27 -6.92 -1.30
N THR A 151 -17.29 -8.03 -1.99
CA THR A 151 -16.52 -9.21 -1.65
C THR A 151 -15.79 -9.75 -2.87
N TYR A 152 -14.52 -10.05 -2.71
CA TYR A 152 -13.74 -10.79 -3.69
C TYR A 152 -13.62 -12.26 -3.32
N ALA A 153 -14.02 -12.65 -2.12
CA ALA A 153 -13.81 -13.99 -1.57
C ALA A 153 -12.35 -14.43 -1.77
N ASP A 154 -12.13 -15.57 -2.41
CA ASP A 154 -10.82 -16.12 -2.77
C ASP A 154 -10.33 -15.74 -4.18
N ASN A 155 -11.13 -14.95 -4.94
CA ASN A 155 -10.81 -14.61 -6.33
C ASN A 155 -9.68 -13.58 -6.47
N SER A 156 -9.30 -12.88 -5.39
CA SER A 156 -8.21 -11.90 -5.39
C SER A 156 -7.26 -12.18 -4.22
N PRO A 157 -6.46 -13.23 -4.29
CA PRO A 157 -5.51 -13.56 -3.23
C PRO A 157 -4.37 -12.53 -3.21
N GLN A 158 -3.90 -12.18 -2.01
CA GLN A 158 -2.71 -11.35 -1.84
C GLN A 158 -1.43 -12.16 -2.14
N LEU A 159 -1.46 -13.43 -1.79
CA LEU A 159 -0.40 -14.38 -2.07
C LEU A 159 -1.02 -15.63 -2.69
N GLU A 160 -0.42 -16.13 -3.77
CA GLU A 160 -0.80 -17.42 -4.33
C GLU A 160 -0.56 -18.54 -3.33
N VAL A 161 -1.54 -19.41 -3.19
CA VAL A 161 -1.43 -20.57 -2.29
C VAL A 161 -0.54 -21.62 -2.94
N PRO A 162 0.61 -21.94 -2.34
CA PRO A 162 1.52 -22.91 -2.92
C PRO A 162 0.88 -24.31 -2.94
N ARG A 163 1.02 -25.02 -4.06
CA ARG A 163 0.59 -26.41 -4.20
C ARG A 163 1.78 -27.30 -3.89
N PHE A 164 1.60 -28.22 -2.97
CA PHE A 164 2.60 -29.21 -2.61
C PHE A 164 2.10 -30.60 -3.04
N GLU A 165 2.99 -31.40 -3.60
CA GLU A 165 2.71 -32.82 -3.94
C GLU A 165 3.27 -33.70 -2.84
N GLY A 166 2.50 -34.72 -2.42
CA GLY A 166 2.90 -35.68 -1.40
C GLY A 166 2.73 -35.23 0.05
N GLU A 167 3.51 -35.81 0.97
CA GLU A 167 3.46 -35.45 2.38
C GLU A 167 4.05 -34.08 2.64
N ILE A 168 3.25 -33.22 3.26
CA ILE A 168 3.61 -31.82 3.54
C ILE A 168 4.48 -31.75 4.80
N SER A 169 5.70 -31.23 4.67
CA SER A 169 6.61 -30.99 5.80
C SER A 169 6.07 -29.94 6.76
N ARG A 170 6.62 -29.87 7.97
CA ARG A 170 6.23 -28.86 8.97
C ARG A 170 6.41 -27.41 8.44
N ALA A 171 7.54 -27.14 7.79
CA ALA A 171 7.83 -25.81 7.23
C ALA A 171 6.82 -25.43 6.12
N GLN A 172 6.45 -26.38 5.26
CA GLN A 172 5.43 -26.17 4.23
C GLN A 172 4.05 -25.90 4.82
N ARG A 173 3.68 -26.57 5.92
CA ARG A 173 2.41 -26.29 6.63
C ARG A 173 2.41 -24.88 7.22
N GLU A 174 3.51 -24.42 7.79
CA GLU A 174 3.63 -23.06 8.32
C GLU A 174 3.53 -22.02 7.18
N THR A 175 4.19 -22.24 6.06
CA THR A 175 4.08 -21.37 4.87
C THR A 175 2.65 -21.30 4.37
N LEU A 176 1.96 -22.44 4.27
CA LEU A 176 0.57 -22.50 3.83
C LEU A 176 -0.35 -21.72 4.79
N LYS A 177 -0.17 -21.92 6.09
CA LYS A 177 -0.94 -21.20 7.13
C LYS A 177 -0.73 -19.69 7.04
N LEU A 178 0.53 -19.25 6.87
CA LEU A 178 0.85 -17.83 6.72
C LEU A 178 0.24 -17.21 5.45
N THR A 179 0.32 -17.93 4.32
CA THR A 179 -0.27 -17.50 3.05
C THR A 179 -1.78 -17.33 3.17
N LYS A 180 -2.47 -18.31 3.76
CA LYS A 180 -3.92 -18.24 3.99
C LYS A 180 -4.28 -17.09 4.94
N SER A 181 -3.50 -16.89 6.00
CA SER A 181 -3.68 -15.77 6.93
C SER A 181 -3.63 -14.41 6.22
N LYS A 182 -2.65 -14.22 5.32
CA LYS A 182 -2.54 -12.98 4.54
C LYS A 182 -3.67 -12.80 3.54
N ASN A 183 -4.21 -13.89 3.01
CA ASN A 183 -5.34 -13.82 2.07
C ASN A 183 -6.65 -13.46 2.79
N ARG A 184 -6.83 -13.87 4.04
CA ARG A 184 -7.95 -13.41 4.88
C ARG A 184 -7.72 -11.98 5.33
N ARG A 185 -8.34 -11.03 4.65
CA ARG A 185 -8.17 -9.60 4.92
C ARG A 185 -9.42 -8.80 4.57
N ILE A 186 -9.50 -7.61 5.11
CA ILE A 186 -10.41 -6.55 4.66
C ILE A 186 -9.56 -5.47 4.02
N THR A 187 -9.94 -4.99 2.85
CA THR A 187 -9.35 -3.79 2.26
C THR A 187 -10.35 -2.66 2.25
N ILE A 188 -9.89 -1.49 2.68
CA ILE A 188 -10.66 -0.25 2.64
C ILE A 188 -9.98 0.67 1.65
N GLU A 189 -10.66 0.99 0.56
CA GLU A 189 -10.17 1.90 -0.47
C GLU A 189 -10.95 3.22 -0.36
N ASP A 190 -10.22 4.29 -0.19
CA ASP A 190 -10.75 5.65 -0.22
C ASP A 190 -10.46 6.24 -1.60
N LYS A 191 -11.51 6.39 -2.39
CA LYS A 191 -11.44 6.88 -3.77
C LYS A 191 -12.01 8.29 -3.85
N ILE A 192 -11.28 9.21 -4.44
CA ILE A 192 -11.79 10.52 -4.77
C ILE A 192 -12.45 10.43 -6.15
N ILE A 193 -13.75 10.71 -6.20
CA ILE A 193 -14.48 10.77 -7.47
C ILE A 193 -14.64 12.26 -7.83
N ASN A 194 -13.93 12.70 -8.87
CA ASN A 194 -14.17 14.02 -9.43
C ASN A 194 -15.53 14.01 -10.08
N ARG A 195 -16.41 14.93 -9.66
CA ARG A 195 -17.67 15.19 -10.36
C ARG A 195 -17.30 15.84 -11.69
N PHE A 196 -17.41 15.10 -12.77
CA PHE A 196 -17.55 15.74 -14.08
C PHE A 196 -18.89 16.45 -14.04
N GLU A 197 -18.88 17.78 -14.05
CA GLU A 197 -20.06 18.55 -14.33
C GLU A 197 -20.49 18.16 -15.73
N ALA A 198 -21.63 17.46 -15.83
CA ALA A 198 -22.31 17.32 -17.10
C ALA A 198 -22.91 18.70 -17.41
N GLU A 199 -22.35 19.36 -18.43
CA GLU A 199 -22.97 20.52 -19.08
C GLU A 199 -24.33 20.16 -19.68
#